data_038335f5beed784f92036b956318d794
#
_entry.id   038335f5beed784f92036b956318d794
#
_cell.length_a   1.000
_cell.length_b   1.000
_cell.length_c   1.000
_cell.angle_alpha   90.00
_cell.angle_beta   90.00
_cell.angle_gamma   90.00
#
_symmetry.space_group_name_H-M   'P 1'
#
loop_
_entity.id
_entity.type
_entity.pdbx_description
1 polymer ?
#
loop_
_entity_poly.entity_id
_entity_poly.type
_entity_poly.pdbx_seq_one_letter_code
_entity_poly.pdbx_strand_id
1 'polypeptide(L)'
;SCKNVFTPKIDNDTKQLQQFLAWLFSKEVQSNMSGGGRTFRRKTSKFWDIWVMSPKIEESKDVLYLDGIYLSRKSCILICCDKEHVLGWYVCRYEHSGAWEALMSRIAEPKVVVSDGGKGFRKALKRKWPKAKHQRCVFHVFSQVKRYTTSRPNTLAGLELYALARDLFDVKSIEDSKIWVDRFTAWIVKHKRFLSEVTYDENGKPRPKHERLIKAEKSILRLLNDNTLFTYLDEELRAEFKIPSTNNRIEGGVNACLREMLHNHRGLSVERRIKAVFWWCYMHSPKPLSASEILKTMPTNKSIDDIYKKMTAKKQLENTIPMWGDAVVWSELHHSSNYPVYWD
;
A
#
# COMPACT_ATOMS: atom_id res chain seq x y z
N SER A 1 -27.72 -46.26 -38.05
CA SER A 1 -26.46 -45.52 -37.79
C SER A 1 -26.76 -44.39 -36.81
N CYS A 2 -26.29 -44.56 -35.53
CA CYS A 2 -26.33 -43.53 -34.53
C CYS A 2 -25.33 -42.42 -34.90
N LYS A 3 -25.83 -41.26 -35.32
CA LYS A 3 -25.05 -40.04 -35.42
C LYS A 3 -24.86 -39.48 -34.02
N ASN A 4 -23.86 -39.92 -33.30
CA ASN A 4 -23.38 -39.21 -32.08
C ASN A 4 -22.78 -37.89 -32.51
N VAL A 5 -23.56 -36.83 -32.41
CA VAL A 5 -23.06 -35.46 -32.55
C VAL A 5 -22.27 -35.15 -31.28
N PHE A 6 -20.96 -35.19 -31.38
CA PHE A 6 -20.06 -34.78 -30.32
C PHE A 6 -20.04 -33.25 -30.26
N THR A 7 -20.83 -32.66 -29.38
CA THR A 7 -20.74 -31.24 -29.07
C THR A 7 -19.59 -31.04 -28.09
N PRO A 8 -18.47 -30.42 -28.49
CA PRO A 8 -17.41 -30.17 -27.54
C PRO A 8 -17.97 -29.35 -26.36
N LYS A 9 -17.71 -29.76 -25.14
CA LYS A 9 -18.03 -28.98 -23.95
C LYS A 9 -17.30 -27.64 -24.06
N ILE A 10 -18.00 -26.61 -24.51
CA ILE A 10 -17.46 -25.26 -24.48
C ILE A 10 -17.23 -24.92 -23.00
N ASP A 11 -16.02 -24.58 -22.63
CA ASP A 11 -15.69 -24.13 -21.28
C ASP A 11 -16.32 -22.75 -21.03
N ASN A 12 -17.60 -22.79 -20.69
CA ASN A 12 -18.38 -21.59 -20.40
C ASN A 12 -17.82 -20.81 -19.20
N ASP A 13 -17.10 -21.45 -18.30
CA ASP A 13 -16.58 -20.84 -17.09
C ASP A 13 -15.40 -19.91 -17.39
N THR A 14 -14.50 -20.34 -18.26
CA THR A 14 -13.42 -19.47 -18.76
C THR A 14 -13.95 -18.21 -19.43
N LYS A 15 -14.93 -18.34 -20.33
CA LYS A 15 -15.57 -17.19 -20.99
C LYS A 15 -16.30 -16.28 -20.01
N GLN A 16 -17.00 -16.86 -19.02
CA GLN A 16 -17.70 -16.10 -17.99
C GLN A 16 -16.72 -15.37 -17.06
N LEU A 17 -15.56 -15.97 -16.72
CA LEU A 17 -14.51 -15.30 -15.94
C LEU A 17 -13.94 -14.10 -16.72
N GLN A 18 -13.69 -14.25 -18.01
CA GLN A 18 -13.24 -13.14 -18.84
C GLN A 18 -14.27 -11.99 -18.88
N GLN A 19 -15.55 -12.31 -19.00
CA GLN A 19 -16.64 -11.32 -18.95
C GLN A 19 -16.73 -10.65 -17.57
N PHE A 20 -16.52 -11.41 -16.49
CA PHE A 20 -16.47 -10.88 -15.13
C PHE A 20 -15.33 -9.89 -14.95
N LEU A 21 -14.12 -10.23 -15.41
CA LEU A 21 -12.96 -9.34 -15.31
C LEU A 21 -13.12 -8.09 -16.20
N ALA A 22 -13.63 -8.25 -17.42
CA ALA A 22 -13.92 -7.13 -18.31
C ALA A 22 -14.92 -6.15 -17.67
N TRP A 23 -15.98 -6.65 -17.03
CA TRP A 23 -16.89 -5.82 -16.27
C TRP A 23 -16.20 -5.18 -15.07
N LEU A 24 -15.47 -5.94 -14.26
CA LEU A 24 -14.85 -5.47 -13.02
C LEU A 24 -13.89 -4.30 -13.25
N PHE A 25 -13.18 -4.30 -14.38
CA PHE A 25 -12.20 -3.26 -14.73
C PHE A 25 -12.79 -2.14 -15.59
N SER A 26 -14.07 -2.21 -15.92
CA SER A 26 -14.79 -1.19 -16.69
C SER A 26 -15.61 -0.26 -15.80
N LYS A 27 -16.23 0.74 -16.44
CA LYS A 27 -17.25 1.61 -15.83
C LYS A 27 -18.68 1.11 -16.07
N GLU A 28 -18.82 -0.07 -16.72
CA GLU A 28 -20.10 -0.61 -17.10
C GLU A 28 -20.95 -1.07 -15.92
N VAL A 29 -22.21 -0.70 -15.90
CA VAL A 29 -23.17 -1.20 -14.91
C VAL A 29 -23.63 -2.61 -15.30
N GLN A 30 -23.89 -3.45 -14.31
CA GLN A 30 -24.28 -4.85 -14.51
C GLN A 30 -25.55 -5.01 -15.37
N SER A 31 -26.44 -4.02 -15.36
CA SER A 31 -27.66 -4.05 -16.21
C SER A 31 -27.36 -4.06 -17.70
N ASN A 32 -26.24 -3.50 -18.11
CA ASN A 32 -25.81 -3.42 -19.52
C ASN A 32 -25.11 -4.70 -19.99
N MET A 33 -24.79 -5.61 -19.07
CA MET A 33 -24.11 -6.85 -19.43
C MET A 33 -25.07 -7.85 -20.09
N SER A 34 -24.51 -8.72 -20.93
CA SER A 34 -25.26 -9.73 -21.67
C SER A 34 -26.19 -10.55 -20.78
N GLY A 35 -27.49 -10.54 -21.08
CA GLY A 35 -28.56 -11.19 -20.32
C GLY A 35 -29.07 -10.36 -19.14
N GLY A 36 -28.65 -9.10 -19.00
CA GLY A 36 -29.07 -8.18 -17.94
C GLY A 36 -28.43 -8.47 -16.57
N GLY A 37 -28.55 -7.54 -15.65
CA GLY A 37 -27.84 -7.56 -14.37
C GLY A 37 -28.10 -8.79 -13.49
N ARG A 38 -29.34 -9.33 -13.46
CA ARG A 38 -29.65 -10.53 -12.67
C ARG A 38 -28.96 -11.78 -13.23
N THR A 39 -29.02 -11.96 -14.55
CA THR A 39 -28.37 -13.09 -15.21
C THR A 39 -26.87 -13.01 -15.11
N PHE A 40 -26.30 -11.82 -15.31
CA PHE A 40 -24.88 -11.58 -15.15
C PHE A 40 -24.41 -11.94 -13.72
N ARG A 41 -25.06 -11.42 -12.68
CA ARG A 41 -24.73 -11.73 -11.29
C ARG A 41 -24.77 -13.23 -11.00
N ARG A 42 -25.82 -13.93 -11.47
CA ARG A 42 -25.95 -15.39 -11.27
C ARG A 42 -24.81 -16.17 -11.91
N LYS A 43 -24.38 -15.79 -13.13
CA LYS A 43 -23.30 -16.46 -13.85
C LYS A 43 -21.92 -16.15 -13.25
N THR A 44 -21.73 -14.98 -12.68
CA THR A 44 -20.41 -14.50 -12.20
C THR A 44 -20.22 -14.61 -10.69
N SER A 45 -21.27 -14.94 -9.91
CA SER A 45 -21.20 -15.03 -8.46
C SER A 45 -20.11 -15.98 -7.95
N LYS A 46 -19.88 -17.09 -8.63
CA LYS A 46 -18.86 -18.09 -8.30
C LYS A 46 -17.42 -17.56 -8.36
N PHE A 47 -17.15 -16.51 -9.17
CA PHE A 47 -15.81 -15.94 -9.27
C PHE A 47 -15.45 -15.06 -8.06
N TRP A 48 -16.45 -14.66 -7.28
CA TRP A 48 -16.22 -14.03 -5.98
C TRP A 48 -15.73 -15.02 -4.91
N ASP A 49 -15.79 -16.33 -5.16
CA ASP A 49 -15.22 -17.34 -4.27
C ASP A 49 -13.72 -17.56 -4.47
N ILE A 50 -13.17 -17.07 -5.59
CA ILE A 50 -11.77 -17.25 -5.95
C ILE A 50 -10.91 -16.19 -5.28
N TRP A 51 -9.78 -16.61 -4.70
CA TRP A 51 -8.72 -15.74 -4.20
C TRP A 51 -7.49 -15.85 -5.08
N VAL A 52 -7.23 -14.78 -5.84
CA VAL A 52 -6.01 -14.71 -6.63
C VAL A 52 -4.82 -14.36 -5.74
N MET A 53 -3.82 -15.21 -5.80
CA MET A 53 -2.67 -15.16 -4.89
C MET A 53 -1.55 -14.30 -5.47
N SER A 54 -0.91 -13.51 -4.59
CA SER A 54 0.28 -12.75 -4.94
C SER A 54 1.41 -13.70 -5.37
N PRO A 55 2.10 -13.44 -6.48
CA PRO A 55 3.24 -14.25 -6.90
C PRO A 55 4.39 -14.14 -5.88
N LYS A 56 5.32 -15.09 -5.95
CA LYS A 56 6.62 -14.96 -5.30
C LYS A 56 7.60 -14.37 -6.30
N ILE A 57 8.27 -13.29 -5.92
CA ILE A 57 9.25 -12.60 -6.77
C ILE A 57 10.64 -12.89 -6.22
N GLU A 58 11.40 -13.69 -6.94
CA GLU A 58 12.74 -14.14 -6.53
C GLU A 58 13.85 -13.23 -7.12
N GLU A 59 13.53 -12.49 -8.17
CA GLU A 59 14.45 -11.56 -8.81
C GLU A 59 14.46 -10.23 -8.05
N SER A 60 15.66 -9.76 -7.65
CA SER A 60 15.84 -8.44 -7.06
C SER A 60 15.56 -7.34 -8.10
N LYS A 61 14.84 -6.31 -7.69
CA LYS A 61 14.50 -5.16 -8.51
C LYS A 61 15.30 -3.93 -8.05
N ASP A 62 15.56 -3.00 -8.97
CA ASP A 62 16.29 -1.78 -8.64
C ASP A 62 15.47 -0.88 -7.71
N VAL A 63 14.22 -0.59 -8.08
CA VAL A 63 13.34 0.29 -7.30
C VAL A 63 11.97 -0.33 -7.09
N LEU A 64 11.55 -0.41 -5.84
CA LEU A 64 10.19 -0.80 -5.46
C LEU A 64 9.44 0.36 -4.79
N TYR A 65 8.14 0.40 -5.04
CA TYR A 65 7.19 1.35 -4.44
C TYR A 65 6.23 0.60 -3.55
N LEU A 66 6.08 1.06 -2.31
CA LEU A 66 5.18 0.44 -1.34
C LEU A 66 4.23 1.49 -0.75
N ASP A 67 2.95 1.11 -0.70
CA ASP A 67 1.90 1.94 -0.11
C ASP A 67 0.71 1.08 0.31
N GLY A 68 -0.15 1.61 1.19
CA GLY A 68 -1.38 0.99 1.64
C GLY A 68 -2.63 1.66 1.09
N ILE A 69 -3.63 0.88 0.68
CA ILE A 69 -4.96 1.39 0.33
C ILE A 69 -5.98 0.93 1.37
N TYR A 70 -6.62 1.89 2.05
CA TYR A 70 -7.69 1.61 3.01
C TYR A 70 -9.04 1.47 2.29
N LEU A 71 -9.69 0.34 2.46
CA LEU A 71 -11.02 0.05 1.92
C LEU A 71 -12.14 0.37 2.94
N SER A 72 -11.80 0.33 4.22
CA SER A 72 -12.66 0.67 5.35
C SER A 72 -11.78 1.00 6.56
N ARG A 73 -12.39 1.35 7.70
CA ARG A 73 -11.65 1.54 8.97
C ARG A 73 -10.96 0.27 9.48
N LYS A 74 -11.38 -0.90 9.01
CA LYS A 74 -10.90 -2.20 9.47
C LYS A 74 -10.24 -3.02 8.36
N SER A 75 -9.96 -2.44 7.20
CA SER A 75 -9.40 -3.17 6.06
C SER A 75 -8.47 -2.29 5.26
N CYS A 76 -7.24 -2.74 5.16
CA CYS A 76 -6.17 -2.15 4.38
C CYS A 76 -5.54 -3.21 3.49
N ILE A 77 -5.16 -2.86 2.28
CA ILE A 77 -4.35 -3.72 1.41
C ILE A 77 -3.02 -3.01 1.18
N LEU A 78 -1.94 -3.66 1.62
CA LEU A 78 -0.58 -3.26 1.34
C LEU A 78 -0.24 -3.72 -0.08
N ILE A 79 0.38 -2.85 -0.85
CA ILE A 79 0.73 -3.12 -2.25
C ILE A 79 2.20 -2.78 -2.46
N CYS A 80 2.87 -3.65 -3.21
CA CYS A 80 4.23 -3.44 -3.71
C CYS A 80 4.21 -3.49 -5.24
N CYS A 81 4.80 -2.52 -5.89
CA CYS A 81 4.97 -2.51 -7.34
C CYS A 81 6.37 -2.04 -7.73
N ASP A 82 6.80 -2.43 -8.93
CA ASP A 82 7.92 -1.81 -9.63
C ASP A 82 7.42 -0.74 -10.62
N LYS A 83 8.25 -0.35 -11.56
CA LYS A 83 7.91 0.61 -12.61
C LYS A 83 6.74 0.13 -13.51
N GLU A 84 6.61 -1.16 -13.73
CA GLU A 84 5.72 -1.74 -14.74
C GLU A 84 4.58 -2.55 -14.12
N HIS A 85 4.86 -3.35 -13.09
CA HIS A 85 3.96 -4.36 -12.57
C HIS A 85 3.69 -4.23 -11.08
N VAL A 86 2.55 -4.76 -10.65
CA VAL A 86 2.28 -5.05 -9.25
C VAL A 86 2.95 -6.37 -8.90
N LEU A 87 3.84 -6.35 -7.92
CA LEU A 87 4.66 -7.50 -7.54
C LEU A 87 4.09 -8.27 -6.35
N GLY A 88 3.29 -7.60 -5.52
CA GLY A 88 2.69 -8.25 -4.36
C GLY A 88 1.64 -7.39 -3.69
N TRP A 89 0.76 -8.07 -2.95
CA TRP A 89 -0.27 -7.44 -2.11
C TRP A 89 -0.56 -8.30 -0.90
N TYR A 90 -1.02 -7.64 0.17
CA TYR A 90 -1.33 -8.31 1.43
C TYR A 90 -2.47 -7.60 2.15
N VAL A 91 -3.52 -8.32 2.53
CA VAL A 91 -4.64 -7.74 3.28
C VAL A 91 -4.37 -7.76 4.77
N CYS A 92 -4.64 -6.65 5.44
CA CYS A 92 -4.52 -6.50 6.89
C CYS A 92 -5.56 -5.52 7.42
N ARG A 93 -5.71 -5.45 8.73
CA ARG A 93 -6.63 -4.49 9.35
C ARG A 93 -6.10 -3.07 9.27
N TYR A 94 -4.82 -2.89 9.51
CA TYR A 94 -4.07 -1.64 9.44
C TYR A 94 -2.60 -1.92 9.16
N GLU A 95 -1.86 -0.90 8.78
CA GLU A 95 -0.44 -0.99 8.44
C GLU A 95 0.42 -1.21 9.70
N HIS A 96 0.77 -2.45 9.99
CA HIS A 96 1.70 -2.82 11.07
C HIS A 96 2.93 -3.56 10.53
N SER A 97 3.98 -3.67 11.34
CA SER A 97 5.25 -4.24 10.88
C SER A 97 5.11 -5.69 10.40
N GLY A 98 4.32 -6.51 11.10
CA GLY A 98 4.11 -7.91 10.71
C GLY A 98 3.44 -8.06 9.35
N ALA A 99 2.47 -7.21 9.02
CA ALA A 99 1.82 -7.22 7.70
C ALA A 99 2.80 -6.81 6.58
N TRP A 100 3.61 -5.78 6.82
CA TRP A 100 4.68 -5.38 5.90
C TRP A 100 5.74 -6.47 5.75
N GLU A 101 6.15 -7.13 6.83
CA GLU A 101 7.10 -8.26 6.81
C GLU A 101 6.54 -9.44 6.01
N ALA A 102 5.24 -9.73 6.13
CA ALA A 102 4.58 -10.78 5.37
C ALA A 102 4.58 -10.49 3.86
N LEU A 103 4.25 -9.25 3.46
CA LEU A 103 4.35 -8.82 2.06
C LEU A 103 5.80 -8.93 1.55
N MET A 104 6.76 -8.36 2.28
CA MET A 104 8.18 -8.32 1.90
C MET A 104 8.79 -9.72 1.80
N SER A 105 8.35 -10.69 2.62
CA SER A 105 8.88 -12.06 2.59
C SER A 105 8.60 -12.81 1.28
N ARG A 106 7.72 -12.31 0.44
CA ARG A 106 7.38 -12.89 -0.87
C ARG A 106 8.11 -12.22 -2.03
N ILE A 107 8.89 -11.20 -1.76
CA ILE A 107 9.57 -10.39 -2.80
C ILE A 107 11.04 -10.30 -2.41
N ALA A 108 11.93 -10.55 -3.36
CA ALA A 108 13.37 -10.40 -3.15
C ALA A 108 13.72 -8.96 -2.75
N GLU A 109 14.75 -8.80 -1.92
CA GLU A 109 15.21 -7.52 -1.45
C GLU A 109 15.64 -6.62 -2.63
N PRO A 110 15.07 -5.41 -2.77
CA PRO A 110 15.42 -4.48 -3.83
C PRO A 110 16.67 -3.66 -3.46
N LYS A 111 17.24 -2.92 -4.44
CA LYS A 111 18.29 -1.93 -4.16
C LYS A 111 17.71 -0.71 -3.43
N VAL A 112 16.57 -0.20 -3.90
CA VAL A 112 15.91 0.99 -3.33
C VAL A 112 14.42 0.76 -3.13
N VAL A 113 13.90 1.31 -2.03
CA VAL A 113 12.45 1.36 -1.74
C VAL A 113 11.99 2.80 -1.62
N VAL A 114 10.91 3.16 -2.31
CA VAL A 114 10.24 4.45 -2.17
C VAL A 114 8.92 4.25 -1.43
N SER A 115 8.72 4.97 -0.32
CA SER A 115 7.49 4.85 0.48
C SER A 115 7.17 6.13 1.25
N ASP A 116 6.01 6.15 1.90
CA ASP A 116 5.60 7.18 2.85
C ASP A 116 6.36 7.11 4.19
N GLY A 117 7.07 6.01 4.49
CA GLY A 117 7.94 5.83 5.67
C GLY A 117 7.18 5.68 6.99
N GLY A 118 6.01 5.09 7.02
CA GLY A 118 5.27 4.74 8.23
C GLY A 118 6.11 3.94 9.24
N LYS A 119 5.80 4.03 10.55
CA LYS A 119 6.59 3.34 11.60
C LYS A 119 6.63 1.82 11.38
N GLY A 120 5.49 1.21 11.07
CA GLY A 120 5.39 -0.23 10.81
C GLY A 120 6.23 -0.65 9.62
N PHE A 121 6.14 0.10 8.52
CA PHE A 121 6.94 -0.11 7.32
C PHE A 121 8.46 -0.06 7.62
N ARG A 122 8.95 1.01 8.27
CA ARG A 122 10.39 1.16 8.59
C ARG A 122 10.93 0.03 9.47
N LYS A 123 10.12 -0.47 10.42
CA LYS A 123 10.49 -1.61 11.26
C LYS A 123 10.60 -2.89 10.43
N ALA A 124 9.66 -3.12 9.53
CA ALA A 124 9.67 -4.26 8.62
C ALA A 124 10.86 -4.19 7.64
N LEU A 125 11.11 -3.02 7.04
CA LEU A 125 12.22 -2.78 6.12
C LEU A 125 13.55 -3.18 6.74
N LYS A 126 13.85 -2.68 7.94
CA LYS A 126 15.11 -3.01 8.65
C LYS A 126 15.27 -4.50 8.94
N ARG A 127 14.18 -5.26 9.08
CA ARG A 127 14.22 -6.69 9.38
C ARG A 127 14.28 -7.57 8.14
N LYS A 128 13.54 -7.20 7.10
CA LYS A 128 13.36 -8.04 5.91
C LYS A 128 14.27 -7.65 4.75
N TRP A 129 14.52 -6.34 4.58
CA TRP A 129 15.35 -5.79 3.52
C TRP A 129 16.41 -4.83 4.10
N PRO A 130 17.35 -5.34 4.92
CA PRO A 130 18.33 -4.52 5.64
C PRO A 130 19.32 -3.79 4.73
N LYS A 131 19.54 -4.29 3.51
CA LYS A 131 20.46 -3.69 2.52
C LYS A 131 19.77 -2.68 1.62
N ALA A 132 18.44 -2.71 1.53
CA ALA A 132 17.69 -1.79 0.67
C ALA A 132 17.80 -0.35 1.19
N LYS A 133 18.22 0.57 0.33
CA LYS A 133 18.19 2.01 0.64
C LYS A 133 16.75 2.52 0.59
N HIS A 134 16.38 3.39 1.52
CA HIS A 134 15.02 3.93 1.62
C HIS A 134 14.96 5.37 1.14
N GLN A 135 14.16 5.64 0.11
CA GLN A 135 13.77 6.99 -0.27
C GLN A 135 12.42 7.34 0.36
N ARG A 136 12.42 8.31 1.24
CA ARG A 136 11.20 8.91 1.77
C ARG A 136 10.52 9.77 0.70
N CYS A 137 9.27 9.49 0.38
CA CYS A 137 8.51 10.28 -0.59
C CYS A 137 8.49 11.78 -0.20
N VAL A 138 9.06 12.62 -1.03
CA VAL A 138 9.17 14.07 -0.81
C VAL A 138 7.78 14.73 -0.67
N PHE A 139 6.79 14.27 -1.43
CA PHE A 139 5.42 14.74 -1.31
C PHE A 139 4.84 14.49 0.09
N HIS A 140 5.11 13.32 0.67
CA HIS A 140 4.68 13.03 2.04
C HIS A 140 5.44 13.84 3.10
N VAL A 141 6.71 14.16 2.86
CA VAL A 141 7.46 15.08 3.73
C VAL A 141 6.83 16.46 3.71
N PHE A 142 6.59 17.02 2.52
CA PHE A 142 5.87 18.28 2.37
C PHE A 142 4.49 18.25 3.04
N SER A 143 3.69 17.21 2.76
CA SER A 143 2.34 17.04 3.34
C SER A 143 2.36 16.96 4.85
N GLN A 144 3.38 16.33 5.43
CA GLN A 144 3.58 16.26 6.88
C GLN A 144 3.92 17.64 7.47
N VAL A 145 4.84 18.38 6.86
CA VAL A 145 5.17 19.75 7.29
C VAL A 145 3.94 20.64 7.16
N LYS A 146 3.24 20.61 6.02
CA LYS A 146 1.99 21.35 5.80
C LYS A 146 0.94 21.06 6.87
N ARG A 147 0.84 19.82 7.36
CA ARG A 147 -0.07 19.45 8.46
C ARG A 147 0.31 20.14 9.78
N TYR A 148 1.61 20.32 10.02
CA TYR A 148 2.10 20.99 11.21
C TYR A 148 2.07 22.51 11.12
N THR A 149 2.42 23.11 9.99
CA THR A 149 2.42 24.56 9.77
C THR A 149 1.06 25.13 9.39
N THR A 150 0.13 24.28 8.92
CA THR A 150 -1.08 24.60 8.14
C THR A 150 -0.77 25.09 6.72
N SER A 151 -1.80 25.29 5.90
CA SER A 151 -1.64 25.87 4.54
C SER A 151 -1.48 27.41 4.56
N ARG A 152 -1.79 28.04 5.69
CA ARG A 152 -1.66 29.47 5.94
C ARG A 152 -1.02 29.67 7.31
N PRO A 153 0.31 29.54 7.44
CA PRO A 153 0.99 29.71 8.72
C PRO A 153 0.87 31.14 9.26
N ASN A 154 0.64 31.27 10.58
CA ASN A 154 0.45 32.55 11.23
C ASN A 154 1.74 33.14 11.81
N THR A 155 2.85 32.39 11.75
CA THR A 155 4.14 32.82 12.31
C THR A 155 5.19 32.83 11.21
N LEU A 156 6.19 33.73 11.34
CA LEU A 156 7.30 33.80 10.40
C LEU A 156 8.05 32.45 10.31
N ALA A 157 8.30 31.82 11.48
CA ALA A 157 8.91 30.49 11.51
C ALA A 157 8.10 29.43 10.74
N GLY A 158 6.78 29.46 10.86
CA GLY A 158 5.89 28.55 10.13
C GLY A 158 5.87 28.83 8.61
N LEU A 159 5.86 30.11 8.21
CA LEU A 159 5.90 30.53 6.79
C LEU A 159 7.20 30.07 6.12
N GLU A 160 8.33 30.34 6.76
CA GLU A 160 9.65 29.93 6.23
C GLU A 160 9.81 28.42 6.18
N LEU A 161 9.36 27.67 7.21
CA LEU A 161 9.41 26.21 7.21
C LEU A 161 8.49 25.61 6.13
N TYR A 162 7.32 26.19 5.91
CA TYR A 162 6.42 25.77 4.83
C TYR A 162 7.06 26.00 3.45
N ALA A 163 7.71 27.16 3.25
CA ALA A 163 8.43 27.46 2.02
C ALA A 163 9.59 26.47 1.80
N LEU A 164 10.43 26.23 2.81
CA LEU A 164 11.50 25.23 2.76
C LEU A 164 10.98 23.84 2.39
N ALA A 165 9.86 23.41 2.98
CA ALA A 165 9.29 22.10 2.64
C ALA A 165 8.77 22.06 1.20
N ARG A 166 8.27 23.14 0.66
CA ARG A 166 7.87 23.24 -0.75
C ARG A 166 9.08 23.20 -1.68
N ASP A 167 10.16 23.87 -1.32
CA ASP A 167 11.39 23.92 -2.11
C ASP A 167 12.06 22.54 -2.25
N LEU A 168 11.66 21.53 -1.44
CA LEU A 168 12.10 20.14 -1.63
C LEU A 168 11.77 19.57 -3.02
N PHE A 169 10.72 20.06 -3.68
CA PHE A 169 10.37 19.61 -5.02
C PHE A 169 11.34 20.09 -6.10
N ASP A 170 12.10 21.15 -5.81
CA ASP A 170 13.06 21.75 -6.72
C ASP A 170 14.49 21.24 -6.53
N VAL A 171 14.75 20.42 -5.50
CA VAL A 171 16.04 19.78 -5.25
C VAL A 171 16.27 18.67 -6.27
N LYS A 172 17.24 18.82 -7.17
CA LYS A 172 17.52 17.89 -8.29
C LYS A 172 18.97 17.43 -8.35
N SER A 173 19.86 18.08 -7.62
CA SER A 173 21.29 17.77 -7.54
C SER A 173 21.77 17.66 -6.09
N ILE A 174 22.96 17.13 -5.90
CA ILE A 174 23.60 17.11 -4.57
C ILE A 174 23.86 18.54 -4.08
N GLU A 175 24.24 19.43 -4.97
CA GLU A 175 24.48 20.84 -4.67
C GLU A 175 23.18 21.48 -4.16
N ASP A 176 22.04 21.27 -4.83
CA ASP A 176 20.75 21.75 -4.36
C ASP A 176 20.40 21.22 -2.97
N SER A 177 20.71 19.94 -2.72
CA SER A 177 20.45 19.31 -1.42
C SER A 177 21.30 19.93 -0.30
N LYS A 178 22.57 20.26 -0.58
CA LYS A 178 23.44 20.97 0.38
C LYS A 178 22.90 22.37 0.69
N ILE A 179 22.57 23.13 -0.35
CA ILE A 179 21.97 24.47 -0.20
C ILE A 179 20.67 24.39 0.62
N TRP A 180 19.84 23.38 0.34
CA TRP A 180 18.60 23.18 1.09
C TRP A 180 18.86 22.86 2.57
N VAL A 181 19.82 21.99 2.87
CA VAL A 181 20.22 21.62 4.24
C VAL A 181 20.77 22.83 4.98
N ASP A 182 21.61 23.65 4.34
CA ASP A 182 22.15 24.87 4.93
C ASP A 182 21.04 25.87 5.28
N ARG A 183 20.08 26.06 4.37
CA ARG A 183 18.90 26.92 4.60
C ARG A 183 18.03 26.40 5.75
N PHE A 184 17.84 25.09 5.82
CA PHE A 184 17.10 24.47 6.92
C PHE A 184 17.83 24.61 8.26
N THR A 185 19.16 24.46 8.26
CA THR A 185 20.00 24.66 9.45
C THR A 185 19.96 26.14 9.91
N ALA A 186 20.06 27.08 8.96
CA ALA A 186 19.91 28.51 9.25
C ALA A 186 18.53 28.82 9.85
N TRP A 187 17.47 28.19 9.36
CA TRP A 187 16.13 28.31 9.91
C TRP A 187 16.07 27.84 11.37
N ILE A 188 16.68 26.71 11.70
CA ILE A 188 16.76 26.19 13.08
C ILE A 188 17.44 27.20 13.99
N VAL A 189 18.60 27.73 13.59
CA VAL A 189 19.38 28.70 14.37
C VAL A 189 18.58 29.99 14.57
N LYS A 190 18.00 30.54 13.49
CA LYS A 190 17.20 31.76 13.51
C LYS A 190 16.01 31.69 14.45
N HIS A 191 15.31 30.57 14.48
CA HIS A 191 14.08 30.41 15.25
C HIS A 191 14.25 29.67 16.59
N LYS A 192 15.48 29.35 16.99
CA LYS A 192 15.78 28.61 18.23
C LYS A 192 15.09 29.21 19.47
N ARG A 193 15.22 30.54 19.66
CA ARG A 193 14.60 31.24 20.79
C ARG A 193 13.08 31.18 20.75
N PHE A 194 12.49 31.42 19.60
CA PHE A 194 11.04 31.34 19.40
C PHE A 194 10.51 29.93 19.68
N LEU A 195 11.16 28.90 19.16
CA LEU A 195 10.75 27.51 19.37
C LEU A 195 10.94 27.04 20.83
N SER A 196 11.81 27.69 21.61
CA SER A 196 12.01 27.38 23.04
C SER A 196 10.98 27.99 23.96
N GLU A 197 10.05 28.82 23.46
CA GLU A 197 8.97 29.39 24.27
C GLU A 197 8.09 28.31 24.88
N VAL A 198 7.75 28.51 26.16
CA VAL A 198 6.95 27.56 26.94
C VAL A 198 5.60 28.20 27.28
N THR A 199 4.57 27.39 27.30
CA THR A 199 3.25 27.69 27.87
C THR A 199 2.93 26.68 28.95
N TYR A 200 1.96 26.97 29.81
CA TYR A 200 1.56 26.08 30.89
C TYR A 200 0.15 25.54 30.64
N ASP A 201 -0.06 24.27 30.91
CA ASP A 201 -1.38 23.68 30.85
C ASP A 201 -2.23 24.02 32.09
N GLU A 202 -3.48 23.56 32.13
CA GLU A 202 -4.44 23.81 33.22
C GLU A 202 -3.94 23.32 34.59
N ASN A 203 -2.99 22.38 34.61
CA ASN A 203 -2.35 21.84 35.83
C ASN A 203 -1.01 22.53 36.15
N GLY A 204 -0.68 23.65 35.48
CA GLY A 204 0.60 24.36 35.67
C GLY A 204 1.81 23.63 35.08
N LYS A 205 1.65 22.57 34.30
CA LYS A 205 2.74 21.83 33.69
C LYS A 205 3.27 22.55 32.43
N PRO A 206 4.60 22.79 32.35
CA PRO A 206 5.18 23.44 31.17
C PRO A 206 5.06 22.59 29.91
N ARG A 207 4.65 23.21 28.81
CA ARG A 207 4.58 22.60 27.46
C ARG A 207 5.20 23.53 26.44
N PRO A 208 5.86 23.00 25.40
CA PRO A 208 6.34 23.83 24.30
C PRO A 208 5.17 24.58 23.63
N LYS A 209 5.25 25.90 23.57
CA LYS A 209 4.22 26.76 22.95
C LYS A 209 4.07 26.46 21.45
N HIS A 210 5.18 26.12 20.79
CA HIS A 210 5.27 25.87 19.36
C HIS A 210 5.47 24.36 19.04
N GLU A 211 4.80 23.48 19.78
CA GLU A 211 4.96 22.02 19.68
C GLU A 211 4.86 21.47 18.25
N ARG A 212 3.95 22.02 17.44
CA ARG A 212 3.75 21.58 16.05
C ARG A 212 4.97 21.86 15.19
N LEU A 213 5.56 23.04 15.28
CA LEU A 213 6.78 23.42 14.54
C LEU A 213 7.98 22.56 14.98
N ILE A 214 8.13 22.34 16.29
CA ILE A 214 9.16 21.45 16.84
C ILE A 214 8.99 20.02 16.32
N LYS A 215 7.76 19.53 16.21
CA LYS A 215 7.49 18.20 15.60
C LYS A 215 7.87 18.16 14.11
N ALA A 216 7.62 19.23 13.38
CA ALA A 216 8.02 19.36 11.97
C ALA A 216 9.55 19.36 11.84
N GLU A 217 10.25 20.19 12.59
CA GLU A 217 11.72 20.23 12.66
C GLU A 217 12.32 18.86 12.95
N LYS A 218 11.92 18.25 14.07
CA LYS A 218 12.41 16.91 14.48
C LYS A 218 12.12 15.84 13.42
N SER A 219 11.01 15.97 12.69
CA SER A 219 10.67 15.05 11.60
C SER A 219 11.66 15.15 10.45
N ILE A 220 12.02 16.36 10.03
CA ILE A 220 12.98 16.61 8.95
C ILE A 220 14.37 16.17 9.39
N LEU A 221 14.83 16.60 10.59
CA LEU A 221 16.13 16.20 11.14
C LEU A 221 16.32 14.69 11.16
N ARG A 222 15.27 13.94 11.56
CA ARG A 222 15.33 12.47 11.53
C ARG A 222 15.52 11.93 10.12
N LEU A 223 14.86 12.50 9.10
CA LEU A 223 15.02 12.03 7.72
C LEU A 223 16.42 12.29 7.17
N LEU A 224 17.04 13.40 7.57
CA LEU A 224 18.42 13.73 7.23
C LEU A 224 19.40 12.75 7.93
N ASN A 225 19.21 12.54 9.25
CA ASN A 225 20.06 11.62 10.04
C ASN A 225 19.92 10.16 9.57
N ASP A 226 18.73 9.74 9.16
CA ASP A 226 18.46 8.40 8.62
C ASP A 226 18.90 8.28 7.14
N ASN A 227 19.40 9.34 6.50
CA ASN A 227 19.76 9.42 5.08
C ASN A 227 18.64 8.96 4.14
N THR A 228 17.37 9.31 4.43
CA THR A 228 16.22 8.84 3.68
C THR A 228 15.54 9.94 2.84
N LEU A 229 15.97 11.20 2.99
CA LEU A 229 15.34 12.33 2.32
C LEU A 229 15.85 12.49 0.87
N PHE A 230 17.16 12.29 0.65
CA PHE A 230 17.82 12.55 -0.61
C PHE A 230 18.48 11.29 -1.22
N THR A 231 17.99 10.10 -0.90
CA THR A 231 18.48 8.84 -1.50
C THR A 231 18.38 8.85 -3.02
N TYR A 232 17.40 9.56 -3.58
CA TYR A 232 17.24 9.72 -5.02
C TYR A 232 18.36 10.52 -5.70
N LEU A 233 19.26 11.15 -4.94
CA LEU A 233 20.45 11.87 -5.43
C LEU A 233 21.74 11.06 -5.26
N ASP A 234 21.69 9.84 -4.72
CA ASP A 234 22.82 8.96 -4.54
C ASP A 234 23.50 8.69 -5.89
N GLU A 235 24.74 9.14 -6.04
CA GLU A 235 25.48 9.12 -7.32
C GLU A 235 25.77 7.69 -7.80
N GLU A 236 26.13 6.80 -6.87
CA GLU A 236 26.43 5.40 -7.20
C GLU A 236 25.19 4.71 -7.77
N LEU A 237 24.05 4.87 -7.11
CA LEU A 237 22.80 4.29 -7.58
C LEU A 237 22.28 4.95 -8.85
N ARG A 238 22.44 6.28 -8.99
CA ARG A 238 22.00 7.02 -10.18
C ARG A 238 22.80 6.69 -11.42
N ALA A 239 24.02 6.20 -11.27
CA ALA A 239 24.81 5.70 -12.38
C ALA A 239 24.21 4.42 -13.00
N GLU A 240 23.46 3.63 -12.21
CA GLU A 240 22.86 2.38 -12.66
C GLU A 240 21.39 2.56 -13.09
N PHE A 241 20.60 3.33 -12.33
CA PHE A 241 19.17 3.51 -12.59
C PHE A 241 18.60 4.81 -12.01
N LYS A 242 17.44 5.21 -12.52
CA LYS A 242 16.76 6.41 -12.04
C LYS A 242 15.96 6.11 -10.76
N ILE A 243 16.21 6.86 -9.69
CA ILE A 243 15.46 6.82 -8.45
C ILE A 243 14.49 8.01 -8.40
N PRO A 244 13.19 7.82 -8.28
CA PRO A 244 12.25 8.93 -8.12
C PRO A 244 12.22 9.44 -6.68
N SER A 245 12.05 10.75 -6.53
CA SER A 245 11.92 11.41 -5.23
C SER A 245 10.55 11.21 -4.57
N THR A 246 9.54 10.76 -5.35
CA THR A 246 8.15 10.62 -4.90
C THR A 246 7.59 9.23 -5.15
N ASN A 247 6.57 8.86 -4.37
CA ASN A 247 5.85 7.59 -4.49
C ASN A 247 4.69 7.65 -5.52
N ASN A 248 4.74 8.60 -6.46
CA ASN A 248 3.66 8.83 -7.42
C ASN A 248 3.32 7.61 -8.28
N ARG A 249 4.29 6.71 -8.53
CA ARG A 249 4.05 5.48 -9.30
C ARG A 249 2.94 4.63 -8.67
N ILE A 250 2.91 4.52 -7.35
CA ILE A 250 1.87 3.74 -6.66
C ILE A 250 0.66 4.61 -6.29
N GLU A 251 0.86 5.83 -5.79
CA GLU A 251 -0.24 6.69 -5.35
C GLU A 251 -1.08 7.24 -6.50
N GLY A 252 -0.43 7.85 -7.50
CA GLY A 252 -1.07 8.42 -8.70
C GLY A 252 -1.34 7.39 -9.79
N GLY A 253 -0.65 6.25 -9.76
CA GLY A 253 -0.84 5.13 -10.67
C GLY A 253 -1.75 4.06 -10.09
N VAL A 254 -1.17 3.07 -9.39
CA VAL A 254 -1.88 1.88 -8.90
C VAL A 254 -3.08 2.24 -8.02
N ASN A 255 -2.85 3.03 -6.97
CA ASN A 255 -3.90 3.36 -6.00
C ASN A 255 -4.99 4.26 -6.60
N ALA A 256 -4.66 5.11 -7.56
CA ALA A 256 -5.64 5.93 -8.27
C ALA A 256 -6.58 5.05 -9.12
N CYS A 257 -6.03 4.11 -9.90
CA CYS A 257 -6.81 3.15 -10.68
C CYS A 257 -7.70 2.28 -9.79
N LEU A 258 -7.18 1.81 -8.66
CA LEU A 258 -7.94 1.02 -7.69
C LEU A 258 -9.09 1.82 -7.08
N ARG A 259 -8.86 3.08 -6.70
CA ARG A 259 -9.92 3.97 -6.18
C ARG A 259 -11.00 4.22 -7.23
N GLU A 260 -10.63 4.44 -8.48
CA GLU A 260 -11.57 4.61 -9.59
C GLU A 260 -12.41 3.35 -9.82
N MET A 261 -11.79 2.18 -9.89
CA MET A 261 -12.48 0.89 -10.01
C MET A 261 -13.48 0.69 -8.85
N LEU A 262 -13.07 0.90 -7.61
CA LEU A 262 -13.93 0.76 -6.44
C LEU A 262 -15.04 1.82 -6.40
N HIS A 263 -14.79 3.01 -6.92
CA HIS A 263 -15.81 4.06 -7.07
C HIS A 263 -16.90 3.66 -8.08
N ASN A 264 -16.50 3.03 -9.19
CA ASN A 264 -17.45 2.54 -10.20
C ASN A 264 -18.32 1.39 -9.67
N HIS A 265 -17.82 0.65 -8.67
CA HIS A 265 -18.48 -0.52 -8.07
C HIS A 265 -18.83 -0.31 -6.59
N ARG A 266 -19.46 0.83 -6.23
CA ARG A 266 -19.76 1.24 -4.82
C ARG A 266 -20.59 0.23 -4.02
N GLY A 267 -21.42 -0.57 -4.69
CA GLY A 267 -22.30 -1.55 -4.04
C GLY A 267 -21.63 -2.85 -3.60
N LEU A 268 -20.31 -3.00 -3.78
CA LEU A 268 -19.59 -4.18 -3.35
C LEU A 268 -19.43 -4.22 -1.83
N SER A 269 -19.66 -5.39 -1.23
CA SER A 269 -19.31 -5.67 0.17
C SER A 269 -17.80 -5.48 0.40
N VAL A 270 -17.37 -5.34 1.65
CA VAL A 270 -15.94 -5.18 1.98
C VAL A 270 -15.12 -6.35 1.44
N GLU A 271 -15.60 -7.58 1.59
CA GLU A 271 -14.96 -8.77 1.03
C GLU A 271 -14.78 -8.67 -0.49
N ARG A 272 -15.85 -8.35 -1.21
CA ARG A 272 -15.78 -8.21 -2.67
C ARG A 272 -14.90 -7.05 -3.11
N ARG A 273 -14.83 -5.98 -2.33
CA ARG A 273 -13.87 -4.88 -2.58
C ARG A 273 -12.42 -5.34 -2.41
N ILE A 274 -12.12 -6.16 -1.41
CA ILE A 274 -10.79 -6.77 -1.23
C ILE A 274 -10.47 -7.66 -2.43
N LYS A 275 -11.39 -8.55 -2.81
CA LYS A 275 -11.21 -9.44 -3.95
C LYS A 275 -11.08 -8.68 -5.27
N ALA A 276 -11.84 -7.58 -5.46
CA ALA A 276 -11.69 -6.72 -6.61
C ALA A 276 -10.27 -6.13 -6.73
N VAL A 277 -9.72 -5.66 -5.59
CA VAL A 277 -8.33 -5.18 -5.56
C VAL A 277 -7.34 -6.32 -5.85
N PHE A 278 -7.56 -7.51 -5.30
CA PHE A 278 -6.72 -8.69 -5.56
C PHE A 278 -6.75 -9.06 -7.05
N TRP A 279 -7.93 -9.10 -7.66
CA TRP A 279 -8.08 -9.35 -9.09
C TRP A 279 -7.34 -8.32 -9.94
N TRP A 280 -7.49 -7.03 -9.59
CA TRP A 280 -6.81 -5.96 -10.31
C TRP A 280 -5.28 -6.11 -10.18
N CYS A 281 -4.77 -6.28 -8.98
CA CYS A 281 -3.34 -6.47 -8.71
C CYS A 281 -2.79 -7.70 -9.47
N TYR A 282 -3.54 -8.81 -9.45
CA TYR A 282 -3.13 -10.03 -10.13
C TYR A 282 -3.03 -9.85 -11.64
N MET A 283 -4.02 -9.22 -12.26
CA MET A 283 -4.01 -8.99 -13.71
C MET A 283 -2.96 -7.96 -14.15
N HIS A 284 -2.42 -7.17 -13.20
CA HIS A 284 -1.32 -6.24 -13.44
C HIS A 284 0.03 -6.76 -12.88
N SER A 285 0.09 -8.03 -12.49
CA SER A 285 1.34 -8.69 -12.06
C SER A 285 2.13 -9.22 -13.27
N PRO A 286 3.43 -9.55 -13.09
CA PRO A 286 4.19 -10.20 -14.14
C PRO A 286 3.56 -11.56 -14.50
N LYS A 287 3.25 -11.78 -15.77
CA LYS A 287 2.76 -13.06 -16.33
C LYS A 287 1.56 -13.67 -15.57
N PRO A 288 0.42 -12.96 -15.49
CA PRO A 288 -0.78 -13.54 -14.90
C PRO A 288 -1.21 -14.78 -15.70
N LEU A 289 -1.69 -15.80 -14.99
CA LEU A 289 -2.21 -17.02 -15.61
C LEU A 289 -3.43 -16.74 -16.48
N SER A 290 -3.67 -17.61 -17.46
CA SER A 290 -4.89 -17.57 -18.27
C SER A 290 -6.13 -17.83 -17.39
N ALA A 291 -7.30 -17.37 -17.83
CA ALA A 291 -8.55 -17.58 -17.11
C ALA A 291 -8.82 -19.09 -16.83
N SER A 292 -8.44 -19.97 -17.77
CA SER A 292 -8.59 -21.41 -17.59
C SER A 292 -7.67 -21.97 -16.49
N GLU A 293 -6.44 -21.50 -16.42
CA GLU A 293 -5.47 -21.92 -15.38
C GLU A 293 -5.85 -21.37 -14.02
N ILE A 294 -6.33 -20.11 -13.95
CA ILE A 294 -6.83 -19.50 -12.71
C ILE A 294 -7.93 -20.36 -12.10
N LEU A 295 -8.92 -20.78 -12.90
CA LEU A 295 -10.03 -21.61 -12.45
C LEU A 295 -9.58 -22.99 -11.89
N LYS A 296 -8.45 -23.50 -12.34
CA LYS A 296 -7.90 -24.79 -11.91
C LYS A 296 -7.00 -24.70 -10.67
N THR A 297 -6.29 -23.56 -10.51
CA THR A 297 -5.17 -23.49 -9.56
C THR A 297 -5.40 -22.56 -8.38
N MET A 298 -6.25 -21.51 -8.54
CA MET A 298 -6.44 -20.55 -7.48
C MET A 298 -7.37 -21.07 -6.37
N PRO A 299 -7.05 -20.78 -5.09
CA PRO A 299 -7.86 -21.21 -3.97
C PRO A 299 -9.23 -20.52 -3.97
N THR A 300 -10.21 -21.22 -3.38
CA THR A 300 -11.56 -20.71 -3.14
C THR A 300 -11.76 -20.39 -1.65
N ASN A 301 -12.87 -19.71 -1.32
CA ASN A 301 -13.25 -19.47 0.07
C ASN A 301 -13.15 -20.75 0.91
N LYS A 302 -13.71 -21.86 0.42
CA LYS A 302 -13.68 -23.14 1.13
C LYS A 302 -12.26 -23.62 1.41
N SER A 303 -11.38 -23.60 0.40
CA SER A 303 -9.99 -24.05 0.58
C SER A 303 -9.22 -23.17 1.58
N ILE A 304 -9.48 -21.88 1.60
CA ILE A 304 -8.88 -20.95 2.57
C ILE A 304 -9.44 -21.19 3.98
N ASP A 305 -10.76 -21.36 4.12
CA ASP A 305 -11.39 -21.70 5.41
C ASP A 305 -10.78 -22.98 6.01
N ASP A 306 -10.59 -24.01 5.18
CA ASP A 306 -9.97 -25.26 5.62
C ASP A 306 -8.51 -25.06 6.08
N ILE A 307 -7.76 -24.19 5.40
CA ILE A 307 -6.41 -23.84 5.81
C ILE A 307 -6.43 -23.08 7.15
N TYR A 308 -7.32 -22.08 7.31
CA TYR A 308 -7.43 -21.35 8.56
C TYR A 308 -7.84 -22.23 9.74
N LYS A 309 -8.77 -23.16 9.54
CA LYS A 309 -9.15 -24.15 10.58
C LYS A 309 -7.96 -24.98 11.03
N LYS A 310 -7.16 -25.48 10.07
CA LYS A 310 -5.94 -26.24 10.37
C LYS A 310 -4.87 -25.38 11.06
N MET A 311 -4.71 -24.13 10.62
CA MET A 311 -3.74 -23.22 11.20
C MET A 311 -4.16 -22.71 12.58
N THR A 312 -5.45 -22.52 12.85
CA THR A 312 -5.91 -22.11 14.19
C THR A 312 -5.57 -23.17 15.21
N ALA A 313 -5.67 -24.46 14.88
CA ALA A 313 -5.20 -25.56 15.72
C ALA A 313 -3.67 -25.53 15.91
N LYS A 314 -2.90 -25.12 14.90
CA LYS A 314 -1.43 -25.05 14.95
C LYS A 314 -0.91 -23.70 15.48
N LYS A 315 -1.67 -22.61 15.33
CA LYS A 315 -1.30 -21.23 15.70
C LYS A 315 -1.17 -21.02 17.22
N GLN A 316 -1.87 -21.83 18.01
CA GLN A 316 -1.61 -21.89 19.45
C GLN A 316 -0.18 -22.37 19.77
N LEU A 317 0.53 -22.92 18.77
CA LEU A 317 1.89 -23.44 18.89
C LEU A 317 2.98 -22.54 18.26
N GLU A 318 2.70 -21.78 17.17
CA GLU A 318 3.77 -21.18 16.35
C GLU A 318 3.69 -19.68 16.05
N ASN A 319 2.64 -18.98 16.44
CA ASN A 319 2.49 -17.48 16.27
C ASN A 319 2.75 -16.97 14.84
N THR A 320 2.37 -17.73 13.79
CA THR A 320 2.63 -17.40 12.39
C THR A 320 1.45 -16.68 11.73
N ILE A 321 1.74 -15.61 10.97
CA ILE A 321 0.74 -14.87 10.18
C ILE A 321 0.55 -15.57 8.83
N PRO A 322 -0.70 -15.83 8.38
CA PRO A 322 -0.96 -16.41 7.08
C PRO A 322 -0.38 -15.57 5.93
N MET A 323 0.05 -16.25 4.89
CA MET A 323 0.78 -15.65 3.77
C MET A 323 -0.05 -14.70 2.89
N TRP A 324 -1.38 -14.78 2.90
CA TRP A 324 -2.29 -13.96 2.07
C TRP A 324 -3.03 -12.86 2.83
N GLY A 325 -2.97 -12.87 4.16
CA GLY A 325 -3.62 -11.86 4.96
C GLY A 325 -3.64 -12.18 6.44
N ASP A 326 -4.12 -11.22 7.22
CA ASP A 326 -4.31 -11.37 8.64
C ASP A 326 -5.56 -12.22 8.94
N ALA A 327 -5.43 -13.25 9.79
CA ALA A 327 -6.52 -14.16 10.15
C ALA A 327 -7.74 -13.43 10.77
N VAL A 328 -7.51 -12.31 11.42
CA VAL A 328 -8.59 -11.49 11.99
C VAL A 328 -9.44 -10.83 10.92
N VAL A 329 -8.79 -10.29 9.88
CA VAL A 329 -9.51 -9.72 8.73
C VAL A 329 -10.32 -10.80 8.04
N TRP A 330 -9.75 -12.00 7.88
CA TRP A 330 -10.46 -13.14 7.30
C TRP A 330 -11.72 -13.50 8.09
N SER A 331 -11.62 -13.66 9.41
CA SER A 331 -12.77 -13.99 10.26
C SER A 331 -13.84 -12.91 10.26
N GLU A 332 -13.45 -11.62 10.24
CA GLU A 332 -14.37 -10.49 10.14
C GLU A 332 -15.10 -10.43 8.79
N LEU A 333 -14.51 -10.95 7.72
CA LEU A 333 -15.12 -10.96 6.39
C LEU A 333 -16.15 -12.06 6.19
N HIS A 334 -15.92 -13.22 6.76
CA HIS A 334 -16.72 -14.42 6.51
C HIS A 334 -17.67 -14.79 7.63
N HIS A 335 -17.45 -14.32 8.85
CA HIS A 335 -18.28 -14.61 10.01
C HIS A 335 -18.86 -13.32 10.57
N SER A 336 -20.12 -13.07 10.30
CA SER A 336 -20.87 -11.94 10.82
C SER A 336 -21.14 -12.02 12.34
N SER A 337 -20.75 -13.08 13.01
CA SER A 337 -21.02 -13.31 14.42
C SER A 337 -19.85 -13.91 15.18
N ASN A 338 -19.44 -13.20 16.22
CA ASN A 338 -18.90 -13.72 17.48
C ASN A 338 -17.60 -14.49 17.48
N TYR A 339 -16.54 -13.95 16.85
CA TYR A 339 -15.22 -14.23 17.40
C TYR A 339 -14.84 -13.08 18.35
N PRO A 340 -14.67 -13.36 19.65
CA PRO A 340 -14.10 -12.37 20.55
C PRO A 340 -12.66 -12.12 20.11
N VAL A 341 -12.46 -10.96 19.52
CA VAL A 341 -11.13 -10.49 19.13
C VAL A 341 -10.55 -9.82 20.34
N TYR A 342 -9.81 -10.55 21.14
CA TYR A 342 -8.96 -9.98 22.19
C TYR A 342 -7.72 -9.42 21.49
N TRP A 343 -7.61 -8.10 21.53
CA TRP A 343 -6.45 -7.35 21.11
C TRP A 343 -5.81 -6.76 22.36
N ASP A 344 -4.79 -7.41 22.88
CA ASP A 344 -3.84 -6.79 23.80
C ASP A 344 -2.61 -6.31 23.02
#